data_baa204b9193e066c1efb834f84510e98
#
_entry.id   baa204b9193e066c1efb834f84510e98
#
_cell.length_a   1.000
_cell.length_b   1.000
_cell.length_c   1.000
_cell.angle_alpha   90.00
_cell.angle_beta   90.00
_cell.angle_gamma   90.00
#
_symmetry.space_group_name_H-M   'P 1'
#
loop_
_entity.id
_entity.type
_entity.pdbx_description
1 polymer ?
#
loop_
_entity_poly.entity_id
_entity_poly.type
_entity_poly.pdbx_seq_one_letter_code
_entity_poly.pdbx_strand_id
1 'polypeptide(L)'
;MKQFYSDRLLLAIKKTLLLFIVFFGASYVSNGQNYWATLSGQAEAPPNASPGTGKTLVTIDVAANTMRVQATFSGLVAGVTACHIHAATTVPGTGTAGVATTLPTFTGFPSGVTSGTYDQTFNMLLASSYNPSYVTNNGGTTATAFAALRAAIAAGRAYLNVHSSTFPGGEIRGFLAACPTINVSIPDAFALGGGVLANTVFPAYAPASSLMLQANVSGGTAPYSYNWSTGVTTSSVTVSPTSTTTYSLAVQDQNWCPGSATKTVNVINISGGKNGDKIVVCHKGNTLTIGASGVADHVLHGDMLGSCEPGSVRVPSASVREETDLAIRVLSNPSPNHFEIQIRGNAENNIKITVYDNMGRVIERKSSLSSNQTVRFGNSYNSGIYLVEIVQGTQKQIVKLVKAN
;
A
#
# COMPACT_ATOMS: atom_id res chain seq x y z
N MET A 1 37.03 -8.54 36.45
CA MET A 1 36.48 -9.64 35.61
C MET A 1 34.97 -9.52 35.29
N LYS A 2 34.23 -8.53 35.78
CA LYS A 2 32.78 -8.34 35.47
C LYS A 2 32.49 -7.33 34.34
N GLN A 3 33.45 -6.57 33.85
CA GLN A 3 33.26 -5.53 32.82
C GLN A 3 33.47 -6.05 31.40
N PHE A 4 34.20 -7.16 31.23
CA PHE A 4 34.44 -7.76 29.90
C PHE A 4 33.31 -8.60 29.32
N TYR A 5 32.33 -8.99 30.14
CA TYR A 5 31.16 -9.76 29.68
C TYR A 5 30.04 -8.91 29.16
N SER A 6 29.94 -7.65 29.61
CA SER A 6 28.89 -6.70 29.20
C SER A 6 29.08 -6.23 27.74
N ASP A 7 30.35 -6.00 27.33
CA ASP A 7 30.62 -5.41 26.01
C ASP A 7 30.52 -6.41 24.87
N ARG A 8 30.76 -7.72 25.17
CA ARG A 8 30.56 -8.76 24.16
C ARG A 8 29.07 -9.09 23.93
N LEU A 9 28.24 -8.96 24.94
CA LEU A 9 26.78 -9.17 24.82
C LEU A 9 26.12 -8.02 24.09
N LEU A 10 26.55 -6.77 24.33
CA LEU A 10 26.07 -5.60 23.56
C LEU A 10 26.54 -5.61 22.10
N LEU A 11 27.71 -6.15 21.82
CA LEU A 11 28.23 -6.26 20.43
C LEU A 11 27.54 -7.38 19.65
N ALA A 12 27.12 -8.47 20.32
CA ALA A 12 26.32 -9.53 19.72
C ALA A 12 24.88 -9.06 19.40
N ILE A 13 24.27 -8.29 20.31
CA ILE A 13 22.92 -7.73 20.10
C ILE A 13 22.94 -6.68 18.97
N LYS A 14 24.01 -5.86 18.86
CA LYS A 14 24.15 -4.92 17.74
C LYS A 14 24.39 -5.60 16.39
N LYS A 15 25.06 -6.76 16.35
CA LYS A 15 25.24 -7.52 15.10
C LYS A 15 23.98 -8.29 14.66
N THR A 16 23.12 -8.71 15.60
CA THR A 16 21.87 -9.41 15.26
C THR A 16 20.73 -8.45 14.88
N LEU A 17 20.79 -7.16 15.31
CA LEU A 17 19.82 -6.14 14.95
C LEU A 17 20.14 -5.44 13.62
N LEU A 18 21.30 -5.66 13.02
CA LEU A 18 21.74 -5.01 11.78
C LEU A 18 21.43 -5.81 10.51
N LEU A 19 20.77 -6.98 10.63
CA LEU A 19 20.49 -7.86 9.49
C LEU A 19 19.02 -7.77 8.99
N PHE A 20 18.19 -6.85 9.52
CA PHE A 20 16.78 -6.70 9.11
C PHE A 20 16.45 -5.38 8.40
N ILE A 21 17.44 -4.53 8.05
CA ILE A 21 17.19 -3.20 7.46
C ILE A 21 17.89 -3.01 6.10
N VAL A 22 17.93 -4.01 5.25
CA VAL A 22 18.39 -3.76 3.86
C VAL A 22 17.51 -4.54 2.89
N PHE A 23 16.25 -4.12 2.70
CA PHE A 23 15.49 -4.61 1.54
C PHE A 23 14.40 -3.64 1.01
N PHE A 24 14.52 -2.33 1.23
CA PHE A 24 13.62 -1.38 0.57
C PHE A 24 14.36 -0.10 0.11
N GLY A 25 15.36 -0.31 -0.74
CA GLY A 25 15.98 0.78 -1.46
C GLY A 25 15.55 0.76 -2.92
N ALA A 26 14.84 1.78 -3.35
CA ALA A 26 14.31 2.06 -4.68
C ALA A 26 12.97 1.36 -4.98
N SER A 27 11.90 2.13 -4.85
CA SER A 27 10.62 1.83 -5.49
C SER A 27 10.79 1.97 -7.00
N TYR A 28 11.34 0.95 -7.65
CA TYR A 28 11.21 0.83 -9.08
C TYR A 28 9.74 0.54 -9.38
N VAL A 29 9.01 1.50 -9.94
CA VAL A 29 7.82 1.19 -10.72
C VAL A 29 8.34 0.40 -11.91
N SER A 30 8.51 -0.89 -11.73
CA SER A 30 8.86 -1.81 -12.80
C SER A 30 7.63 -1.91 -13.69
N ASN A 31 7.74 -1.50 -14.95
CA ASN A 31 6.79 -1.85 -16.01
C ASN A 31 6.85 -3.36 -16.33
N GLY A 32 7.47 -4.15 -15.44
CA GLY A 32 7.66 -5.58 -15.57
C GLY A 32 6.38 -6.37 -15.32
N GLN A 33 6.23 -7.46 -16.04
CA GLN A 33 5.21 -8.47 -15.77
C GLN A 33 5.66 -9.28 -14.54
N ASN A 34 4.76 -9.43 -13.57
CA ASN A 34 5.03 -10.11 -12.31
C ASN A 34 4.33 -11.46 -12.26
N TYR A 35 5.07 -12.48 -11.85
CA TYR A 35 4.61 -13.87 -11.72
C TYR A 35 5.02 -14.41 -10.36
N TRP A 36 4.13 -15.09 -9.70
CA TRP A 36 4.36 -15.63 -8.37
C TRP A 36 4.09 -17.13 -8.30
N ALA A 37 4.66 -17.79 -7.32
CA ALA A 37 4.31 -19.16 -6.95
C ALA A 37 4.56 -19.42 -5.47
N THR A 38 3.74 -20.29 -4.88
CA THR A 38 4.07 -20.99 -3.63
C THR A 38 4.79 -22.29 -4.00
N LEU A 39 5.81 -22.64 -3.22
CA LEU A 39 6.64 -23.82 -3.44
C LEU A 39 6.34 -24.86 -2.36
N SER A 40 6.14 -26.12 -2.75
CA SER A 40 5.89 -27.22 -1.82
C SER A 40 6.31 -28.55 -2.42
N GLY A 41 6.54 -29.55 -1.56
CA GLY A 41 6.81 -30.92 -1.98
C GLY A 41 5.60 -31.59 -2.65
N GLN A 42 4.39 -31.19 -2.27
CA GLN A 42 3.15 -31.67 -2.89
C GLN A 42 2.98 -31.22 -4.34
N ALA A 43 3.63 -30.14 -4.73
CA ALA A 43 3.64 -29.65 -6.11
C ALA A 43 4.66 -30.35 -7.00
N GLU A 44 5.56 -31.18 -6.45
CA GLU A 44 6.55 -31.95 -7.21
C GLU A 44 5.92 -33.03 -8.11
N ALA A 45 6.70 -33.56 -9.04
CA ALA A 45 6.26 -34.64 -9.92
C ALA A 45 7.32 -35.74 -10.01
N PRO A 46 7.12 -36.87 -9.29
CA PRO A 46 5.97 -37.16 -8.41
C PRO A 46 5.97 -36.28 -7.14
N PRO A 47 4.81 -36.06 -6.48
CA PRO A 47 4.76 -35.39 -5.18
C PRO A 47 5.62 -36.09 -4.13
N ASN A 48 6.22 -35.31 -3.24
CA ASN A 48 6.97 -35.82 -2.11
C ASN A 48 6.42 -35.29 -0.76
N ALA A 49 6.89 -35.88 0.34
CA ALA A 49 6.43 -35.58 1.68
C ALA A 49 7.31 -34.54 2.41
N SER A 50 8.12 -33.74 1.68
CA SER A 50 8.89 -32.68 2.32
C SER A 50 7.98 -31.68 3.03
N PRO A 51 8.28 -31.30 4.30
CA PRO A 51 7.61 -30.21 4.99
C PRO A 51 8.07 -28.83 4.45
N GLY A 52 9.06 -28.82 3.56
CA GLY A 52 9.63 -27.61 2.98
C GLY A 52 8.55 -26.78 2.27
N THR A 53 8.61 -25.48 2.50
CA THR A 53 7.74 -24.49 1.85
C THR A 53 8.56 -23.32 1.34
N GLY A 54 8.02 -22.62 0.37
CA GLY A 54 8.62 -21.40 -0.15
C GLY A 54 7.64 -20.57 -0.95
N LYS A 55 8.10 -19.41 -1.35
CA LYS A 55 7.42 -18.57 -2.33
C LYS A 55 8.43 -17.85 -3.21
N THR A 56 8.01 -17.53 -4.41
CA THR A 56 8.82 -16.76 -5.36
C THR A 56 7.99 -15.71 -6.06
N LEU A 57 8.65 -14.59 -6.38
CA LEU A 57 8.17 -13.58 -7.32
C LEU A 57 9.22 -13.46 -8.44
N VAL A 58 8.77 -13.60 -9.67
CA VAL A 58 9.59 -13.39 -10.87
C VAL A 58 9.06 -12.17 -11.60
N THR A 59 9.90 -11.15 -11.74
CA THR A 59 9.56 -9.93 -12.48
C THR A 59 10.32 -9.91 -13.80
N ILE A 60 9.60 -9.79 -14.91
CA ILE A 60 10.18 -9.71 -16.25
C ILE A 60 10.00 -8.30 -16.78
N ASP A 61 11.10 -7.60 -17.02
CA ASP A 61 11.12 -6.33 -17.72
C ASP A 61 11.61 -6.55 -19.17
N VAL A 62 10.67 -6.44 -20.10
CA VAL A 62 10.95 -6.69 -21.53
C VAL A 62 11.78 -5.56 -22.13
N ALA A 63 11.55 -4.32 -21.71
CA ALA A 63 12.28 -3.16 -22.24
C ALA A 63 13.76 -3.17 -21.78
N ALA A 64 13.99 -3.56 -20.53
CA ALA A 64 15.33 -3.70 -19.96
C ALA A 64 16.00 -5.05 -20.29
N ASN A 65 15.27 -6.01 -20.85
CA ASN A 65 15.72 -7.38 -21.07
C ASN A 65 16.23 -8.03 -19.77
N THR A 66 15.46 -7.88 -18.68
CA THR A 66 15.85 -8.43 -17.38
C THR A 66 14.79 -9.37 -16.82
N MET A 67 15.24 -10.29 -15.98
CA MET A 67 14.42 -11.15 -15.14
C MET A 67 14.94 -11.08 -13.71
N ARG A 68 14.15 -10.55 -12.78
CA ARG A 68 14.43 -10.58 -11.34
C ARG A 68 13.74 -11.77 -10.72
N VAL A 69 14.48 -12.55 -9.94
CA VAL A 69 13.97 -13.70 -9.19
C VAL A 69 14.14 -13.40 -7.71
N GLN A 70 13.03 -13.33 -7.01
CA GLN A 70 12.97 -13.23 -5.56
C GLN A 70 12.37 -14.51 -5.01
N ALA A 71 12.99 -15.11 -4.01
CA ALA A 71 12.50 -16.33 -3.39
C ALA A 71 12.78 -16.37 -1.89
N THR A 72 11.91 -17.02 -1.15
CA THR A 72 12.16 -17.48 0.22
C THR A 72 11.78 -18.94 0.32
N PHE A 73 12.52 -19.67 1.14
CA PHE A 73 12.19 -21.07 1.44
C PHE A 73 12.58 -21.41 2.87
N SER A 74 11.94 -22.40 3.44
CA SER A 74 12.20 -22.86 4.80
C SER A 74 11.71 -24.29 5.00
N GLY A 75 12.26 -24.96 6.02
CA GLY A 75 11.85 -26.29 6.42
C GLY A 75 12.22 -27.39 5.44
N LEU A 76 13.24 -27.20 4.58
CA LEU A 76 13.74 -28.27 3.73
C LEU A 76 14.32 -29.39 4.60
N VAL A 77 14.20 -30.63 4.11
CA VAL A 77 14.71 -31.83 4.79
C VAL A 77 16.24 -31.86 4.76
N ALA A 78 16.85 -31.34 3.69
CA ALA A 78 18.28 -31.30 3.51
C ALA A 78 18.77 -30.01 2.85
N GLY A 79 20.08 -29.79 2.86
CA GLY A 79 20.69 -28.59 2.29
C GLY A 79 20.43 -28.47 0.78
N VAL A 80 20.13 -27.25 0.33
CA VAL A 80 19.94 -26.89 -1.08
C VAL A 80 21.16 -27.29 -1.90
N THR A 81 20.95 -27.95 -3.03
CA THR A 81 21.96 -28.28 -4.02
C THR A 81 21.82 -27.46 -5.31
N ALA A 82 20.60 -27.09 -5.68
CA ALA A 82 20.33 -26.28 -6.86
C ALA A 82 18.95 -25.55 -6.77
N CYS A 83 18.85 -24.47 -7.53
CA CYS A 83 17.56 -23.80 -7.80
C CYS A 83 17.59 -23.21 -9.20
N HIS A 84 16.52 -23.42 -9.96
CA HIS A 84 16.36 -22.87 -11.32
C HIS A 84 14.91 -22.86 -11.76
N ILE A 85 14.64 -22.24 -12.90
CA ILE A 85 13.33 -22.29 -13.56
C ILE A 85 13.39 -23.35 -14.66
N HIS A 86 12.37 -24.20 -14.68
CA HIS A 86 12.11 -25.19 -15.71
C HIS A 86 11.03 -24.67 -16.67
N ALA A 87 11.20 -24.91 -17.99
CA ALA A 87 10.25 -24.55 -19.04
C ALA A 87 10.54 -25.26 -20.37
N ALA A 88 9.54 -25.53 -21.20
CA ALA A 88 8.13 -25.40 -20.98
C ALA A 88 7.50 -26.79 -20.80
N THR A 89 6.57 -26.94 -19.84
CA THR A 89 5.77 -28.15 -19.75
C THR A 89 4.77 -28.25 -20.91
N THR A 90 4.27 -29.46 -21.21
CA THR A 90 3.24 -29.63 -22.26
C THR A 90 1.90 -29.03 -21.85
N VAL A 91 1.55 -29.11 -20.57
CA VAL A 91 0.27 -28.63 -20.02
C VAL A 91 0.55 -27.59 -18.94
N PRO A 92 -0.22 -26.48 -18.89
CA PRO A 92 -0.08 -25.48 -17.81
C PRO A 92 -0.31 -26.09 -16.43
N GLY A 93 0.48 -25.67 -15.44
CA GLY A 93 0.32 -26.05 -14.03
C GLY A 93 0.67 -27.50 -13.68
N THR A 94 1.17 -28.30 -14.62
CA THR A 94 1.46 -29.72 -14.37
C THR A 94 2.61 -30.26 -15.25
N GLY A 95 3.12 -31.47 -14.91
CA GLY A 95 4.17 -32.13 -15.67
C GLY A 95 5.57 -31.65 -15.30
N THR A 96 6.55 -32.04 -16.12
CA THR A 96 7.97 -31.70 -15.96
C THR A 96 8.53 -31.11 -17.25
N ALA A 97 9.58 -30.31 -17.14
CA ALA A 97 10.31 -29.73 -18.25
C ALA A 97 11.82 -29.72 -17.93
N GLY A 98 12.64 -29.52 -18.96
CA GLY A 98 14.09 -29.29 -18.77
C GLY A 98 14.34 -27.93 -18.10
N VAL A 99 15.57 -27.77 -17.56
CA VAL A 99 16.01 -26.50 -16.98
C VAL A 99 16.17 -25.46 -18.09
N ALA A 100 15.55 -24.30 -17.91
CA ALA A 100 15.63 -23.19 -18.84
C ALA A 100 16.71 -22.17 -18.47
N THR A 101 16.92 -21.95 -17.17
CA THR A 101 17.84 -20.92 -16.65
C THR A 101 19.22 -21.52 -16.32
N THR A 102 20.10 -20.72 -15.75
CA THR A 102 21.50 -21.06 -15.41
C THR A 102 21.66 -22.40 -14.70
N LEU A 103 22.67 -23.17 -15.10
CA LEU A 103 23.10 -24.43 -14.48
C LEU A 103 24.37 -24.24 -13.67
N PRO A 104 24.62 -25.02 -12.58
CA PRO A 104 23.66 -25.97 -11.95
C PRO A 104 22.61 -25.28 -11.08
N THR A 105 22.74 -23.99 -10.81
CA THR A 105 21.84 -23.20 -9.95
C THR A 105 21.91 -21.72 -10.33
N PHE A 106 20.92 -20.97 -9.94
CA PHE A 106 20.99 -19.50 -10.01
C PHE A 106 22.24 -18.99 -9.30
N THR A 107 22.95 -18.06 -9.94
CA THR A 107 24.17 -17.45 -9.37
C THR A 107 23.87 -16.82 -8.00
N GLY A 108 24.61 -17.23 -6.97
CA GLY A 108 24.42 -16.71 -5.61
C GLY A 108 23.21 -17.24 -4.86
N PHE A 109 22.51 -18.25 -5.37
CA PHE A 109 21.43 -18.89 -4.61
C PHE A 109 22.02 -19.60 -3.37
N PRO A 110 21.36 -19.48 -2.18
CA PRO A 110 21.85 -20.12 -0.96
C PRO A 110 22.03 -21.63 -1.15
N SER A 111 23.22 -22.15 -0.85
CA SER A 111 23.56 -23.56 -1.00
C SER A 111 23.90 -24.19 0.36
N GLY A 112 23.62 -25.50 0.53
CA GLY A 112 23.90 -26.24 1.76
C GLY A 112 23.03 -25.89 2.95
N VAL A 113 22.00 -25.07 2.79
CA VAL A 113 21.09 -24.61 3.85
C VAL A 113 19.67 -25.14 3.65
N THR A 114 18.89 -25.23 4.74
CA THR A 114 17.50 -25.69 4.73
C THR A 114 16.47 -24.56 4.71
N SER A 115 16.95 -23.32 4.80
CA SER A 115 16.14 -22.10 4.70
C SER A 115 16.98 -20.96 4.15
N GLY A 116 16.35 -20.03 3.46
CA GLY A 116 17.06 -18.88 2.90
C GLY A 116 16.16 -17.90 2.17
N THR A 117 16.81 -16.80 1.78
CA THR A 117 16.19 -15.75 0.93
C THR A 117 17.11 -15.51 -0.26
N TYR A 118 16.52 -15.12 -1.37
CA TYR A 118 17.23 -14.84 -2.62
C TYR A 118 16.60 -13.65 -3.33
N ASP A 119 17.43 -12.80 -3.92
CA ASP A 119 17.00 -11.67 -4.75
C ASP A 119 18.10 -11.33 -5.75
N GLN A 120 17.90 -11.64 -7.02
CA GLN A 120 18.86 -11.40 -8.08
C GLN A 120 18.18 -11.01 -9.38
N THR A 121 18.76 -10.05 -10.07
CA THR A 121 18.35 -9.65 -11.42
C THR A 121 19.32 -10.17 -12.45
N PHE A 122 18.79 -10.87 -13.45
CA PHE A 122 19.54 -11.44 -14.56
C PHE A 122 19.39 -10.58 -15.80
N ASN A 123 20.50 -10.36 -16.50
CA ASN A 123 20.47 -9.81 -17.85
C ASN A 123 20.19 -10.95 -18.84
N MET A 124 19.01 -10.94 -19.42
CA MET A 124 18.54 -12.00 -20.32
C MET A 124 19.11 -11.95 -21.75
N LEU A 125 19.98 -10.98 -22.04
CA LEU A 125 20.80 -10.97 -23.25
C LEU A 125 22.10 -11.79 -23.12
N LEU A 126 22.46 -12.22 -21.89
CA LEU A 126 23.65 -13.00 -21.64
C LEU A 126 23.37 -14.51 -21.69
N ALA A 127 24.22 -15.25 -22.39
CA ALA A 127 24.11 -16.71 -22.47
C ALA A 127 24.24 -17.39 -21.08
N SER A 128 24.99 -16.78 -20.14
CA SER A 128 25.13 -17.24 -18.77
C SER A 128 23.83 -17.24 -17.96
N SER A 129 22.77 -16.57 -18.42
CA SER A 129 21.45 -16.58 -17.78
C SER A 129 20.63 -17.83 -18.11
N TYR A 130 21.12 -18.69 -18.99
CA TYR A 130 20.39 -19.85 -19.50
C TYR A 130 21.17 -21.15 -19.39
N ASN A 131 20.43 -22.26 -19.41
CA ASN A 131 20.96 -23.54 -19.83
C ASN A 131 21.28 -23.48 -21.34
N PRO A 132 22.53 -23.80 -21.78
CA PRO A 132 22.88 -23.79 -23.21
C PRO A 132 21.94 -24.60 -24.09
N SER A 133 21.50 -25.79 -23.62
CA SER A 133 20.54 -26.62 -24.35
C SER A 133 19.19 -25.93 -24.53
N TYR A 134 18.76 -25.10 -23.57
CA TYR A 134 17.52 -24.32 -23.69
C TYR A 134 17.65 -23.29 -24.82
N VAL A 135 18.77 -22.60 -24.90
CA VAL A 135 19.04 -21.63 -25.99
C VAL A 135 18.99 -22.33 -27.34
N THR A 136 19.72 -23.45 -27.48
CA THR A 136 19.76 -24.22 -28.73
C THR A 136 18.36 -24.67 -29.17
N ASN A 137 17.57 -25.20 -28.24
CA ASN A 137 16.22 -25.74 -28.50
C ASN A 137 15.18 -24.65 -28.77
N ASN A 138 15.49 -23.38 -28.47
CA ASN A 138 14.58 -22.25 -28.63
C ASN A 138 15.12 -21.19 -29.61
N GLY A 139 15.66 -21.61 -30.72
CA GLY A 139 16.05 -20.75 -31.84
C GLY A 139 17.50 -20.29 -31.83
N GLY A 140 18.37 -20.81 -30.90
CA GLY A 140 19.82 -20.69 -30.93
C GLY A 140 20.37 -19.31 -30.50
N THR A 141 19.53 -18.38 -30.07
CA THR A 141 19.96 -17.07 -29.56
C THR A 141 19.36 -16.76 -28.18
N THR A 142 20.00 -15.89 -27.40
CA THR A 142 19.46 -15.46 -26.10
C THR A 142 18.15 -14.70 -26.24
N ALA A 143 17.97 -13.95 -27.32
CA ALA A 143 16.72 -13.21 -27.60
C ALA A 143 15.55 -14.16 -27.86
N THR A 144 15.73 -15.21 -28.66
CA THR A 144 14.68 -16.22 -28.91
C THR A 144 14.42 -17.08 -27.67
N ALA A 145 15.46 -17.43 -26.90
CA ALA A 145 15.31 -18.14 -25.64
C ALA A 145 14.55 -17.30 -24.60
N PHE A 146 14.81 -15.99 -24.52
CA PHE A 146 14.05 -15.09 -23.62
C PHE A 146 12.58 -15.01 -24.04
N ALA A 147 12.32 -14.85 -25.34
CA ALA A 147 10.95 -14.84 -25.84
C ALA A 147 10.20 -16.15 -25.51
N ALA A 148 10.84 -17.31 -25.69
CA ALA A 148 10.28 -18.61 -25.36
C ALA A 148 10.03 -18.78 -23.85
N LEU A 149 10.97 -18.36 -22.99
CA LEU A 149 10.82 -18.43 -21.54
C LEU A 149 9.66 -17.55 -21.05
N ARG A 150 9.57 -16.32 -21.55
CA ARG A 150 8.45 -15.41 -21.22
C ARG A 150 7.10 -16.00 -21.64
N ALA A 151 7.04 -16.56 -22.85
CA ALA A 151 5.81 -17.19 -23.34
C ALA A 151 5.42 -18.40 -22.48
N ALA A 152 6.39 -19.22 -22.06
CA ALA A 152 6.16 -20.36 -21.18
C ALA A 152 5.65 -19.91 -19.79
N ILE A 153 6.27 -18.88 -19.20
CA ILE A 153 5.84 -18.33 -17.91
C ILE A 153 4.42 -17.75 -18.02
N ALA A 154 4.15 -16.94 -19.04
CA ALA A 154 2.83 -16.34 -19.26
C ALA A 154 1.72 -17.37 -19.47
N ALA A 155 2.08 -18.52 -20.07
CA ALA A 155 1.16 -19.63 -20.27
C ALA A 155 1.01 -20.56 -19.04
N GLY A 156 1.65 -20.26 -17.89
CA GLY A 156 1.66 -21.13 -16.71
C GLY A 156 2.38 -22.47 -16.93
N ARG A 157 3.32 -22.52 -17.88
CA ARG A 157 4.07 -23.72 -18.29
C ARG A 157 5.52 -23.71 -17.81
N ALA A 158 5.84 -22.84 -16.84
CA ALA A 158 7.15 -22.75 -16.20
C ALA A 158 7.00 -22.82 -14.68
N TYR A 159 7.98 -23.41 -14.00
CA TYR A 159 7.98 -23.53 -12.55
C TYR A 159 9.38 -23.28 -12.00
N LEU A 160 9.46 -22.67 -10.80
CA LEU A 160 10.69 -22.62 -10.03
C LEU A 160 10.80 -23.87 -9.18
N ASN A 161 11.99 -24.48 -9.16
CA ASN A 161 12.27 -25.69 -8.40
C ASN A 161 13.52 -25.51 -7.54
N VAL A 162 13.42 -25.92 -6.27
CA VAL A 162 14.53 -26.00 -5.32
C VAL A 162 14.84 -27.47 -5.06
N HIS A 163 16.10 -27.84 -5.29
CA HIS A 163 16.61 -29.20 -5.10
C HIS A 163 17.44 -29.30 -3.83
N SER A 164 17.43 -30.44 -3.17
CA SER A 164 18.28 -30.73 -2.04
C SER A 164 19.02 -32.05 -2.20
N SER A 165 19.92 -32.34 -1.28
CA SER A 165 20.67 -33.62 -1.32
C SER A 165 19.75 -34.83 -1.08
N THR A 166 18.64 -34.68 -0.37
CA THR A 166 17.65 -35.76 -0.17
C THR A 166 16.71 -35.88 -1.38
N PHE A 167 16.40 -34.78 -2.04
CA PHE A 167 15.53 -34.73 -3.20
C PHE A 167 16.26 -34.12 -4.41
N PRO A 168 17.17 -34.89 -5.05
CA PRO A 168 17.96 -34.36 -6.17
C PRO A 168 17.12 -34.06 -7.42
N GLY A 169 15.92 -34.66 -7.54
CA GLY A 169 14.94 -34.37 -8.59
C GLY A 169 14.11 -33.11 -8.33
N GLY A 170 14.13 -32.56 -7.11
CA GLY A 170 13.35 -31.41 -6.63
C GLY A 170 12.72 -31.69 -5.28
N GLU A 171 12.93 -30.81 -4.33
CA GLU A 171 12.33 -30.90 -3.00
C GLU A 171 11.03 -30.12 -2.91
N ILE A 172 11.06 -28.87 -3.40
CA ILE A 172 9.84 -28.01 -3.47
C ILE A 172 9.83 -27.27 -4.80
N ARG A 173 8.66 -27.19 -5.41
CA ARG A 173 8.45 -26.40 -6.63
C ARG A 173 7.12 -25.68 -6.64
N GLY A 174 6.95 -24.73 -7.58
CA GLY A 174 5.68 -24.07 -7.84
C GLY A 174 5.62 -23.49 -9.25
N PHE A 175 4.46 -23.65 -9.91
CA PHE A 175 4.20 -23.06 -11.22
C PHE A 175 3.98 -21.55 -11.12
N LEU A 176 4.66 -20.81 -11.97
CA LEU A 176 4.59 -19.36 -12.02
C LEU A 176 3.26 -18.92 -12.63
N ALA A 177 2.45 -18.24 -11.84
CA ALA A 177 1.18 -17.65 -12.24
C ALA A 177 1.29 -16.13 -12.30
N ALA A 178 0.58 -15.49 -13.23
CA ALA A 178 0.55 -14.04 -13.31
C ALA A 178 -0.01 -13.43 -12.02
N CYS A 179 0.62 -12.37 -11.55
CA CYS A 179 0.11 -11.62 -10.41
C CYS A 179 -1.27 -11.02 -10.74
N PRO A 180 -2.24 -11.11 -9.81
CA PRO A 180 -3.47 -10.36 -9.94
C PRO A 180 -3.20 -8.85 -9.88
N THR A 181 -4.06 -8.06 -10.49
CA THR A 181 -3.98 -6.61 -10.38
C THR A 181 -4.28 -6.18 -8.95
N ILE A 182 -3.35 -5.44 -8.34
CA ILE A 182 -3.55 -4.78 -7.05
C ILE A 182 -3.91 -3.32 -7.33
N ASN A 183 -5.16 -2.96 -7.06
CA ASN A 183 -5.62 -1.59 -7.19
C ASN A 183 -5.29 -0.83 -5.90
N VAL A 184 -4.44 0.18 -6.01
CA VAL A 184 -4.05 1.05 -4.89
C VAL A 184 -4.49 2.47 -5.21
N SER A 185 -5.19 3.11 -4.28
CA SER A 185 -5.57 4.51 -4.38
C SER A 185 -5.32 5.23 -3.05
N ILE A 186 -5.02 6.51 -3.15
CA ILE A 186 -4.89 7.42 -2.01
C ILE A 186 -5.94 8.49 -2.23
N PRO A 187 -7.11 8.42 -1.56
CA PRO A 187 -8.17 9.40 -1.67
C PRO A 187 -7.70 10.80 -1.34
N ASP A 188 -8.49 11.79 -1.72
CA ASP A 188 -8.23 13.16 -1.31
C ASP A 188 -8.38 13.31 0.20
N ALA A 189 -7.48 14.06 0.78
CA ALA A 189 -7.43 14.34 2.20
C ALA A 189 -7.40 15.86 2.43
N PHE A 190 -7.90 16.29 3.59
CA PHE A 190 -8.07 17.69 3.92
C PHE A 190 -7.42 17.98 5.27
N ALA A 191 -6.50 18.93 5.31
CA ALA A 191 -5.83 19.35 6.55
C ALA A 191 -6.79 20.13 7.47
N LEU A 192 -7.77 20.83 6.91
CA LEU A 192 -8.85 21.48 7.64
C LEU A 192 -10.17 20.79 7.31
N GLY A 193 -10.99 20.54 8.33
CA GLY A 193 -12.36 20.09 8.13
C GLY A 193 -13.16 21.16 7.36
N GLY A 194 -13.98 20.71 6.39
CA GLY A 194 -14.79 21.62 5.57
C GLY A 194 -14.38 21.70 4.10
N GLY A 195 -13.37 20.93 3.66
CA GLY A 195 -13.10 20.73 2.24
C GLY A 195 -12.44 21.89 1.51
N VAL A 196 -11.63 22.69 2.22
CA VAL A 196 -11.09 23.94 1.65
C VAL A 196 -10.12 23.72 0.50
N LEU A 197 -9.16 22.84 0.61
CA LEU A 197 -8.26 22.43 -0.48
C LEU A 197 -7.84 20.98 -0.26
N ALA A 198 -8.18 20.13 -1.20
CA ALA A 198 -7.74 18.75 -1.18
C ALA A 198 -6.21 18.67 -1.24
N ASN A 199 -5.64 17.76 -0.46
CA ASN A 199 -4.21 17.45 -0.49
C ASN A 199 -3.31 18.68 -0.31
N THR A 200 -3.72 19.61 0.57
CA THR A 200 -2.98 20.85 0.80
C THR A 200 -2.73 21.07 2.28
N VAL A 201 -1.52 21.48 2.64
CA VAL A 201 -1.13 21.88 3.99
C VAL A 201 -0.66 23.32 4.01
N PHE A 202 -0.78 23.94 5.20
CA PHE A 202 -0.43 25.33 5.48
C PHE A 202 0.55 25.36 6.65
N PRO A 203 1.87 25.28 6.46
CA PRO A 203 2.85 25.12 7.54
C PRO A 203 2.80 26.22 8.61
N ALA A 204 2.42 27.44 8.24
CA ALA A 204 2.30 28.55 9.17
C ALA A 204 1.09 28.46 10.11
N TYR A 205 0.17 27.50 9.89
CA TYR A 205 -1.03 27.32 10.70
C TYR A 205 -1.09 25.88 11.23
N ALA A 206 -0.68 25.69 12.49
CA ALA A 206 -0.52 24.38 13.11
C ALA A 206 -1.70 23.39 12.90
N PRO A 207 -2.99 23.78 13.03
CA PRO A 207 -4.11 22.87 12.76
C PRO A 207 -4.16 22.33 11.34
N ALA A 208 -3.49 22.99 10.38
CA ALA A 208 -3.48 22.61 8.96
C ALA A 208 -2.07 22.35 8.42
N SER A 209 -1.07 22.21 9.31
CA SER A 209 0.33 21.97 8.92
C SER A 209 0.65 20.52 8.57
N SER A 210 -0.28 19.62 8.79
CA SER A 210 -0.14 18.19 8.51
C SER A 210 -1.37 17.61 7.82
N LEU A 211 -1.17 16.50 7.14
CA LEU A 211 -2.22 15.77 6.41
C LEU A 211 -2.04 14.27 6.59
N MET A 212 -3.11 13.57 6.89
CA MET A 212 -3.10 12.10 6.92
C MET A 212 -3.50 11.55 5.55
N LEU A 213 -2.58 10.82 4.92
CA LEU A 213 -2.83 10.07 3.70
C LEU A 213 -3.22 8.64 4.07
N GLN A 214 -4.34 8.16 3.52
CA GLN A 214 -4.87 6.82 3.76
C GLN A 214 -4.85 6.04 2.45
N ALA A 215 -4.31 4.82 2.47
CA ALA A 215 -4.37 3.91 1.33
C ALA A 215 -5.67 3.10 1.32
N ASN A 216 -6.29 3.01 0.15
CA ASN A 216 -7.32 2.03 -0.17
C ASN A 216 -6.72 1.00 -1.12
N VAL A 217 -6.82 -0.29 -0.77
CA VAL A 217 -6.25 -1.39 -1.54
C VAL A 217 -7.34 -2.42 -1.82
N SER A 218 -7.38 -2.90 -3.06
CA SER A 218 -8.26 -4.00 -3.47
C SER A 218 -7.58 -4.88 -4.51
N GLY A 219 -8.08 -6.12 -4.67
CA GLY A 219 -7.43 -7.14 -5.48
C GLY A 219 -6.28 -7.84 -4.75
N GLY A 220 -5.77 -8.93 -5.33
CA GLY A 220 -4.74 -9.75 -4.69
C GLY A 220 -5.21 -10.53 -3.47
N THR A 221 -4.26 -11.00 -2.67
CA THR A 221 -4.49 -11.82 -1.47
C THR A 221 -4.00 -11.10 -0.23
N ALA A 222 -4.90 -10.77 0.70
CA ALA A 222 -4.53 -10.19 1.99
C ALA A 222 -3.76 -11.21 2.87
N PRO A 223 -2.92 -10.77 3.82
CA PRO A 223 -2.67 -9.39 4.22
C PRO A 223 -1.78 -8.61 3.23
N TYR A 224 -1.94 -7.28 3.23
CA TYR A 224 -1.08 -6.39 2.46
C TYR A 224 0.04 -5.80 3.33
N SER A 225 1.19 -5.61 2.73
CA SER A 225 2.28 -4.80 3.27
C SER A 225 2.35 -3.46 2.54
N TYR A 226 2.75 -2.42 3.27
CA TYR A 226 2.80 -1.03 2.79
C TYR A 226 4.21 -0.49 2.93
N ASN A 227 4.63 0.36 2.01
CA ASN A 227 5.88 1.09 2.12
C ASN A 227 5.74 2.46 1.45
N TRP A 228 5.62 3.49 2.29
CA TRP A 228 5.58 4.87 1.85
C TRP A 228 6.99 5.41 1.58
N SER A 229 7.11 6.38 0.70
CA SER A 229 8.38 7.09 0.43
C SER A 229 8.98 7.76 1.68
N THR A 230 8.21 7.88 2.74
CA THR A 230 8.65 8.33 4.07
C THR A 230 9.27 7.22 4.92
N GLY A 231 9.22 5.96 4.48
CA GLY A 231 9.64 4.77 5.25
C GLY A 231 8.56 4.20 6.18
N VAL A 232 7.38 4.82 6.27
CA VAL A 232 6.25 4.30 7.05
C VAL A 232 5.66 3.06 6.37
N THR A 233 5.32 2.03 7.17
CA THR A 233 4.85 0.71 6.69
C THR A 233 3.41 0.40 7.07
N THR A 234 2.64 1.38 7.52
CA THR A 234 1.22 1.25 7.84
C THR A 234 0.33 1.66 6.65
N SER A 235 -0.95 1.30 6.69
CA SER A 235 -1.92 1.68 5.65
C SER A 235 -2.17 3.19 5.55
N SER A 236 -1.73 3.96 6.53
CA SER A 236 -1.83 5.42 6.55
C SER A 236 -0.51 6.07 6.99
N VAL A 237 -0.29 7.31 6.58
CA VAL A 237 0.85 8.12 6.99
C VAL A 237 0.42 9.56 7.21
N THR A 238 0.92 10.18 8.27
CA THR A 238 0.77 11.63 8.48
C THR A 238 2.02 12.34 7.94
N VAL A 239 1.82 13.33 7.09
CA VAL A 239 2.89 14.09 6.44
C VAL A 239 2.76 15.57 6.73
N SER A 240 3.89 16.27 6.88
CA SER A 240 3.97 17.71 7.17
C SER A 240 5.04 18.36 6.28
N PRO A 241 4.83 18.38 4.96
CA PRO A 241 5.81 18.92 4.04
C PRO A 241 5.93 20.45 4.18
N THR A 242 7.13 20.96 3.94
CA THR A 242 7.43 22.42 3.89
C THR A 242 7.47 22.96 2.46
N SER A 243 7.43 22.07 1.46
CA SER A 243 7.28 22.37 0.03
C SER A 243 6.39 21.31 -0.63
N THR A 244 5.75 21.67 -1.73
CA THR A 244 4.91 20.72 -2.49
C THR A 244 5.68 19.45 -2.78
N THR A 245 5.16 18.32 -2.29
CA THR A 245 5.86 17.02 -2.26
C THR A 245 4.94 15.92 -2.77
N THR A 246 5.47 15.08 -3.66
CA THR A 246 4.78 13.86 -4.10
C THR A 246 5.24 12.68 -3.26
N TYR A 247 4.29 12.04 -2.59
CA TYR A 247 4.49 10.81 -1.83
C TYR A 247 4.13 9.60 -2.69
N SER A 248 4.99 8.59 -2.69
CA SER A 248 4.71 7.31 -3.32
C SER A 248 4.44 6.25 -2.25
N LEU A 249 3.55 5.34 -2.60
CA LEU A 249 3.21 4.16 -1.82
C LEU A 249 3.42 2.92 -2.69
N ALA A 250 4.23 2.00 -2.22
CA ALA A 250 4.30 0.63 -2.73
C ALA A 250 3.50 -0.29 -1.79
N VAL A 251 2.73 -1.18 -2.40
CA VAL A 251 1.95 -2.21 -1.69
C VAL A 251 2.32 -3.57 -2.26
N GLN A 252 2.38 -4.58 -1.40
CA GLN A 252 2.47 -5.98 -1.83
C GLN A 252 1.39 -6.78 -1.11
N ASP A 253 0.81 -7.73 -1.81
CA ASP A 253 -0.08 -8.73 -1.21
C ASP A 253 0.71 -9.84 -0.50
N GLN A 254 0.02 -10.84 0.06
CA GLN A 254 0.65 -11.99 0.71
C GLN A 254 1.61 -12.76 -0.22
N ASN A 255 1.39 -12.73 -1.51
CA ASN A 255 2.18 -13.43 -2.55
C ASN A 255 3.26 -12.54 -3.16
N TRP A 256 3.51 -11.35 -2.57
CA TRP A 256 4.44 -10.31 -3.04
C TRP A 256 4.01 -9.63 -4.35
N CYS A 257 2.84 -9.91 -4.86
CA CYS A 257 2.32 -9.22 -6.03
C CYS A 257 2.22 -7.71 -5.76
N PRO A 258 2.82 -6.86 -6.61
CA PRO A 258 2.95 -5.44 -6.33
C PRO A 258 1.76 -4.61 -6.80
N GLY A 259 1.48 -3.53 -6.08
CA GLY A 259 0.66 -2.40 -6.49
C GLY A 259 1.30 -1.09 -6.02
N SER A 260 0.92 0.02 -6.61
CA SER A 260 1.46 1.32 -6.19
C SER A 260 0.50 2.47 -6.46
N ALA A 261 0.67 3.55 -5.72
CA ALA A 261 -0.02 4.82 -5.95
C ALA A 261 0.89 5.99 -5.58
N THR A 262 0.57 7.16 -6.07
CA THR A 262 1.22 8.41 -5.69
C THR A 262 0.18 9.45 -5.29
N LYS A 263 0.56 10.37 -4.40
CA LYS A 263 -0.26 11.52 -4.01
C LYS A 263 0.63 12.74 -3.84
N THR A 264 0.31 13.80 -4.55
CA THR A 264 0.98 15.10 -4.36
C THR A 264 0.26 15.88 -3.27
N VAL A 265 1.01 16.32 -2.27
CA VAL A 265 0.56 17.24 -1.22
C VAL A 265 1.12 18.61 -1.52
N ASN A 266 0.22 19.55 -1.75
CA ASN A 266 0.56 20.95 -2.01
C ASN A 266 0.87 21.67 -0.71
N VAL A 267 1.79 22.65 -0.79
CA VAL A 267 2.12 23.51 0.33
C VAL A 267 1.82 24.94 -0.07
N ILE A 268 1.00 25.62 0.73
CA ILE A 268 0.71 27.04 0.58
C ILE A 268 1.26 27.76 1.82
N ASN A 269 2.22 28.66 1.59
CA ASN A 269 2.72 29.52 2.66
C ASN A 269 1.73 30.68 2.85
N ILE A 270 1.15 30.73 4.05
CA ILE A 270 0.19 31.77 4.47
C ILE A 270 0.74 32.62 5.62
N SER A 271 2.04 32.55 5.90
CA SER A 271 2.67 33.39 6.92
C SER A 271 2.61 34.85 6.51
N GLY A 272 2.29 35.70 7.46
CA GLY A 272 2.19 37.17 7.31
C GLY A 272 2.70 37.91 8.54
N GLY A 273 2.62 39.23 8.49
CA GLY A 273 3.18 40.09 9.55
C GLY A 273 4.68 40.28 9.38
N LYS A 274 5.23 41.23 10.13
CA LYS A 274 6.65 41.65 10.04
C LYS A 274 7.62 40.50 10.38
N ASN A 275 7.18 39.59 11.24
CA ASN A 275 7.99 38.46 11.74
C ASN A 275 7.46 37.09 11.26
N GLY A 276 6.47 37.05 10.38
CA GLY A 276 5.84 35.80 9.95
C GLY A 276 4.95 35.12 11.02
N ASP A 277 4.61 35.84 12.08
CA ASP A 277 3.85 35.36 13.26
C ASP A 277 2.32 35.43 13.09
N LYS A 278 1.88 35.94 11.95
CA LYS A 278 0.48 36.10 11.60
C LYS A 278 0.13 35.24 10.38
N ILE A 279 -1.16 35.06 10.20
CA ILE A 279 -1.73 34.28 9.09
C ILE A 279 -2.43 35.22 8.12
N VAL A 280 -2.16 35.02 6.84
CA VAL A 280 -2.83 35.73 5.76
C VAL A 280 -4.13 35.01 5.41
N VAL A 281 -5.23 35.75 5.36
CA VAL A 281 -6.54 35.25 4.93
C VAL A 281 -7.17 36.22 3.93
N CYS A 282 -7.94 35.67 3.00
CA CYS A 282 -8.75 36.46 2.08
C CYS A 282 -10.20 36.49 2.58
N HIS A 283 -10.62 37.64 3.11
CA HIS A 283 -11.97 37.88 3.60
C HIS A 283 -12.71 38.83 2.67
N LYS A 284 -13.78 38.36 2.03
CA LYS A 284 -14.62 39.16 1.13
C LYS A 284 -13.85 39.98 0.09
N GLY A 285 -12.80 39.38 -0.48
CA GLY A 285 -11.94 40.02 -1.48
C GLY A 285 -10.86 40.93 -0.92
N ASN A 286 -10.72 41.04 0.40
CA ASN A 286 -9.66 41.80 1.06
C ASN A 286 -8.66 40.87 1.73
N THR A 287 -7.36 41.06 1.44
CA THR A 287 -6.28 40.35 2.12
C THR A 287 -6.07 40.90 3.53
N LEU A 288 -6.30 40.08 4.53
CA LEU A 288 -6.10 40.38 5.93
C LEU A 288 -4.93 39.60 6.49
N THR A 289 -4.26 40.18 7.48
CA THR A 289 -3.20 39.52 8.25
C THR A 289 -3.62 39.46 9.70
N ILE A 290 -3.95 38.30 10.22
CA ILE A 290 -4.61 38.06 11.49
C ILE A 290 -3.79 37.17 12.40
N GLY A 291 -4.09 37.17 13.70
CA GLY A 291 -3.52 36.19 14.63
C GLY A 291 -4.10 34.79 14.38
N ALA A 292 -3.31 33.78 14.69
CA ALA A 292 -3.70 32.36 14.46
C ALA A 292 -5.02 31.99 15.17
N SER A 293 -5.35 32.60 16.29
CA SER A 293 -6.61 32.37 17.03
C SER A 293 -7.86 32.81 16.27
N GLY A 294 -7.79 33.78 15.38
CA GLY A 294 -8.91 34.25 14.58
C GLY A 294 -9.16 33.46 13.30
N VAL A 295 -8.21 32.60 12.90
CA VAL A 295 -8.24 31.87 11.62
C VAL A 295 -9.44 30.91 11.56
N ALA A 296 -9.76 30.25 12.66
CA ALA A 296 -10.86 29.29 12.70
C ALA A 296 -12.20 29.93 12.35
N ASP A 297 -12.49 31.14 12.86
CA ASP A 297 -13.70 31.86 12.59
C ASP A 297 -13.79 32.29 11.12
N HIS A 298 -12.68 32.74 10.54
CA HIS A 298 -12.62 33.10 9.13
C HIS A 298 -12.86 31.87 8.22
N VAL A 299 -12.26 30.72 8.53
CA VAL A 299 -12.50 29.46 7.79
C VAL A 299 -13.95 29.00 7.92
N LEU A 300 -14.58 29.16 9.09
CA LEU A 300 -16.00 28.85 9.31
C LEU A 300 -16.94 29.74 8.48
N HIS A 301 -16.55 30.98 8.20
CA HIS A 301 -17.30 31.90 7.34
C HIS A 301 -17.09 31.64 5.84
N GLY A 302 -16.24 30.66 5.46
CA GLY A 302 -15.91 30.37 4.08
C GLY A 302 -14.80 31.25 3.49
N ASP A 303 -14.05 31.95 4.33
CA ASP A 303 -12.89 32.73 3.89
C ASP A 303 -11.74 31.80 3.49
N MET A 304 -10.86 32.31 2.62
CA MET A 304 -9.73 31.54 2.12
C MET A 304 -8.47 31.79 2.93
N LEU A 305 -7.67 30.77 3.14
CA LEU A 305 -6.31 30.92 3.63
C LEU A 305 -5.41 31.44 2.49
N GLY A 306 -4.61 32.46 2.77
CA GLY A 306 -3.75 33.14 1.80
C GLY A 306 -4.30 34.49 1.35
N SER A 307 -3.58 35.14 0.41
CA SER A 307 -3.95 36.44 -0.12
C SER A 307 -5.11 36.35 -1.12
N CYS A 308 -5.79 37.47 -1.35
CA CYS A 308 -6.84 37.58 -2.37
C CYS A 308 -6.30 37.84 -3.79
N GLU A 309 -5.00 37.77 -4.02
CA GLU A 309 -4.39 38.11 -5.30
C GLU A 309 -4.86 37.21 -6.46
N PRO A 310 -4.96 37.73 -7.71
CA PRO A 310 -5.27 36.93 -8.88
C PRO A 310 -4.13 35.93 -9.12
N GLY A 311 -4.40 34.64 -8.94
CA GLY A 311 -3.42 33.55 -9.00
C GLY A 311 -3.19 32.83 -7.69
N SER A 312 -3.58 33.37 -6.52
CA SER A 312 -3.90 32.55 -5.37
C SER A 312 -5.04 31.62 -5.79
N VAL A 313 -4.87 30.34 -5.55
CA VAL A 313 -5.92 29.36 -5.85
C VAL A 313 -7.17 29.83 -5.13
N ARG A 314 -8.09 30.45 -5.83
CA ARG A 314 -9.45 30.59 -5.35
C ARG A 314 -9.87 29.16 -5.08
N VAL A 315 -9.95 28.84 -3.80
CA VAL A 315 -10.98 27.87 -3.43
C VAL A 315 -12.22 28.46 -4.06
N PRO A 316 -12.91 27.77 -4.96
CA PRO A 316 -14.21 28.27 -5.34
C PRO A 316 -14.89 28.51 -3.98
N SER A 317 -15.15 29.77 -3.63
CA SER A 317 -16.29 30.08 -2.79
C SER A 317 -17.30 29.14 -3.41
N ALA A 318 -17.78 28.13 -2.65
CA ALA A 318 -18.88 27.39 -3.10
C ALA A 318 -19.88 28.46 -3.55
N SER A 319 -19.75 28.85 -4.85
CA SER A 319 -20.90 29.38 -5.52
C SER A 319 -21.91 28.36 -5.12
N VAL A 320 -22.95 28.76 -4.43
CA VAL A 320 -24.08 27.95 -4.10
C VAL A 320 -24.43 27.20 -5.39
N ARG A 321 -23.64 26.16 -5.72
CA ARG A 321 -24.20 24.97 -6.29
C ARG A 321 -25.02 24.50 -5.12
N GLU A 322 -26.32 24.57 -5.25
CA GLU A 322 -27.21 23.80 -4.42
C GLU A 322 -26.46 22.49 -4.16
N GLU A 323 -25.90 22.34 -2.95
CA GLU A 323 -25.22 21.11 -2.55
C GLU A 323 -26.31 20.07 -2.51
N THR A 324 -26.53 19.41 -3.64
CA THR A 324 -27.43 18.27 -3.75
C THR A 324 -26.85 17.04 -3.05
N ASP A 325 -25.57 17.08 -2.61
CA ASP A 325 -24.87 15.93 -2.07
C ASP A 325 -24.84 15.90 -0.54
N LEU A 326 -25.20 14.71 -0.01
CA LEU A 326 -25.15 14.40 1.41
C LEU A 326 -23.71 14.41 1.93
N ALA A 327 -23.35 15.38 2.77
CA ALA A 327 -22.04 15.48 3.41
C ALA A 327 -22.16 15.32 4.93
N ILE A 328 -21.30 14.46 5.50
CA ILE A 328 -21.30 14.12 6.92
C ILE A 328 -19.97 14.53 7.56
N ARG A 329 -20.04 15.30 8.65
CA ARG A 329 -18.90 15.64 9.49
C ARG A 329 -19.09 15.05 10.89
N VAL A 330 -18.16 14.23 11.34
CA VAL A 330 -18.09 13.74 12.72
C VAL A 330 -17.33 14.76 13.56
N LEU A 331 -17.94 15.24 14.65
CA LEU A 331 -17.36 16.29 15.50
C LEU A 331 -16.48 15.73 16.61
N SER A 332 -16.78 14.52 17.12
CA SER A 332 -15.96 13.82 18.13
C SER A 332 -15.93 12.33 17.86
N ASN A 333 -14.73 11.79 17.63
CA ASN A 333 -14.49 10.36 17.42
C ASN A 333 -13.00 10.03 17.65
N PRO A 334 -12.63 9.26 18.69
CA PRO A 334 -13.49 8.63 19.70
C PRO A 334 -14.22 9.61 20.61
N SER A 335 -15.35 9.17 21.20
CA SER A 335 -16.12 9.95 22.17
C SER A 335 -16.48 9.13 23.41
N PRO A 336 -16.25 9.63 24.64
CA PRO A 336 -16.61 8.92 25.86
C PRO A 336 -18.11 9.10 26.22
N ASN A 337 -18.77 10.16 25.78
CA ASN A 337 -20.13 10.49 26.22
C ASN A 337 -21.18 10.23 25.15
N HIS A 338 -21.17 11.00 24.09
CA HIS A 338 -22.13 10.92 22.99
C HIS A 338 -21.43 11.22 21.67
N PHE A 339 -22.01 10.77 20.58
CA PHE A 339 -21.55 11.15 19.25
C PHE A 339 -22.27 12.39 18.77
N GLU A 340 -21.53 13.24 18.06
CA GLU A 340 -22.07 14.38 17.33
C GLU A 340 -21.69 14.30 15.88
N ILE A 341 -22.68 14.32 15.00
CA ILE A 341 -22.48 14.40 13.56
C ILE A 341 -23.18 15.63 13.01
N GLN A 342 -22.49 16.40 12.21
CA GLN A 342 -23.07 17.49 11.44
C GLN A 342 -23.41 16.95 10.05
N ILE A 343 -24.65 17.14 9.65
CA ILE A 343 -25.18 16.68 8.37
C ILE A 343 -25.46 17.89 7.51
N ARG A 344 -24.94 17.88 6.29
CA ARG A 344 -25.29 18.84 5.23
C ARG A 344 -25.88 18.06 4.06
N GLY A 345 -26.86 18.61 3.39
CA GLY A 345 -27.51 17.98 2.25
C GLY A 345 -28.65 18.82 1.68
N ASN A 346 -29.37 18.28 0.69
CA ASN A 346 -30.47 18.95 0.06
C ASN A 346 -31.62 19.17 1.08
N ALA A 347 -32.17 20.37 1.11
CA ALA A 347 -33.28 20.76 2.01
C ALA A 347 -34.59 19.99 1.74
N GLU A 348 -34.75 19.44 0.54
CA GLU A 348 -36.03 18.82 0.11
C GLU A 348 -36.18 17.36 0.55
N ASN A 349 -35.14 16.67 0.96
CA ASN A 349 -35.16 15.24 1.30
C ASN A 349 -34.91 15.00 2.79
N ASN A 350 -35.81 14.27 3.43
CA ASN A 350 -35.64 13.81 4.81
C ASN A 350 -34.42 12.88 4.97
N ILE A 351 -33.63 13.12 5.99
CA ILE A 351 -32.48 12.32 6.31
C ILE A 351 -32.86 11.23 7.30
N LYS A 352 -32.35 10.01 7.08
CA LYS A 352 -32.49 8.87 7.96
C LYS A 352 -31.12 8.44 8.44
N ILE A 353 -31.01 8.16 9.73
CA ILE A 353 -29.80 7.59 10.37
C ILE A 353 -30.16 6.22 10.92
N THR A 354 -29.32 5.22 10.63
CA THR A 354 -29.38 3.89 11.25
C THR A 354 -28.02 3.57 11.86
N VAL A 355 -27.99 3.25 13.14
CA VAL A 355 -26.78 2.89 13.88
C VAL A 355 -26.75 1.39 14.08
N TYR A 356 -25.63 0.77 13.75
CA TYR A 356 -25.36 -0.65 13.92
C TYR A 356 -24.23 -0.86 14.92
N ASP A 357 -24.29 -1.90 15.72
CA ASP A 357 -23.15 -2.38 16.50
C ASP A 357 -22.14 -3.16 15.61
N ASN A 358 -21.06 -3.63 16.24
CA ASN A 358 -20.02 -4.41 15.57
C ASN A 358 -20.49 -5.80 15.05
N MET A 359 -21.68 -6.25 15.46
CA MET A 359 -22.32 -7.49 15.00
C MET A 359 -23.36 -7.23 13.91
N GLY A 360 -23.51 -5.98 13.44
CA GLY A 360 -24.48 -5.58 12.43
C GLY A 360 -25.93 -5.45 12.95
N ARG A 361 -26.15 -5.49 14.27
CA ARG A 361 -27.48 -5.32 14.85
C ARG A 361 -27.83 -3.83 14.91
N VAL A 362 -29.06 -3.48 14.56
CA VAL A 362 -29.55 -2.10 14.66
C VAL A 362 -29.71 -1.70 16.12
N ILE A 363 -29.02 -0.64 16.54
CA ILE A 363 -29.05 -0.10 17.89
C ILE A 363 -30.01 1.11 18.00
N GLU A 364 -29.98 1.98 16.98
CA GLU A 364 -30.82 3.18 16.97
C GLU A 364 -31.21 3.56 15.55
N ARG A 365 -32.38 4.15 15.39
CA ARG A 365 -32.85 4.78 14.14
C ARG A 365 -33.38 6.16 14.41
N LYS A 366 -33.01 7.13 13.57
CA LYS A 366 -33.58 8.46 13.53
C LYS A 366 -34.07 8.72 12.11
N SER A 367 -35.26 9.27 12.00
CA SER A 367 -35.89 9.63 10.71
C SER A 367 -36.43 11.06 10.74
N SER A 368 -36.72 11.56 9.58
CA SER A 368 -37.29 12.93 9.42
C SER A 368 -36.35 14.03 9.95
N LEU A 369 -35.03 13.81 9.80
CA LEU A 369 -34.03 14.80 10.15
C LEU A 369 -33.88 15.81 9.01
N SER A 370 -33.72 17.08 9.37
CA SER A 370 -33.45 18.15 8.41
C SER A 370 -32.00 18.16 7.97
N SER A 371 -31.73 18.70 6.80
CA SER A 371 -30.37 19.05 6.39
C SER A 371 -29.80 20.20 7.23
N ASN A 372 -28.48 20.36 7.21
CA ASN A 372 -27.76 21.46 7.88
C ASN A 372 -27.94 21.52 9.40
N GLN A 373 -28.04 20.37 10.07
CA GLN A 373 -28.11 20.28 11.53
C GLN A 373 -27.04 19.40 12.14
N THR A 374 -26.82 19.57 13.44
CA THR A 374 -25.99 18.67 14.26
C THR A 374 -26.90 17.69 14.99
N VAL A 375 -26.62 16.39 14.83
CA VAL A 375 -27.37 15.32 15.48
C VAL A 375 -26.53 14.68 16.56
N ARG A 376 -27.08 14.60 17.78
CA ARG A 376 -26.49 13.92 18.92
C ARG A 376 -27.17 12.59 19.17
N PHE A 377 -26.36 11.56 19.52
CA PHE A 377 -26.85 10.21 19.86
C PHE A 377 -25.79 9.40 20.57
N GLY A 378 -26.17 8.24 21.10
CA GLY A 378 -25.23 7.29 21.69
C GLY A 378 -24.81 7.56 23.12
N ASN A 379 -25.56 8.34 23.92
CA ASN A 379 -25.28 8.57 25.34
C ASN A 379 -25.27 7.25 26.16
N SER A 380 -26.16 6.34 25.83
CA SER A 380 -26.34 5.05 26.51
C SER A 380 -25.58 3.88 25.88
N TYR A 381 -24.75 4.15 24.85
CA TYR A 381 -24.03 3.08 24.19
C TYR A 381 -22.86 2.62 25.03
N ASN A 382 -22.60 1.31 25.01
CA ASN A 382 -21.40 0.73 25.61
C ASN A 382 -20.16 1.10 24.79
N SER A 383 -18.99 1.02 25.42
CA SER A 383 -17.71 1.17 24.71
C SER A 383 -17.62 0.17 23.56
N GLY A 384 -17.18 0.64 22.39
CA GLY A 384 -17.11 -0.21 21.21
C GLY A 384 -17.17 0.55 19.90
N ILE A 385 -17.25 -0.21 18.81
CA ILE A 385 -17.31 0.31 17.44
C ILE A 385 -18.76 0.27 16.96
N TYR A 386 -19.20 1.37 16.34
CA TYR A 386 -20.51 1.53 15.74
C TYR A 386 -20.38 1.97 14.29
N LEU A 387 -21.24 1.42 13.42
CA LEU A 387 -21.39 1.87 12.04
C LEU A 387 -22.66 2.68 11.93
N VAL A 388 -22.56 3.88 11.38
CA VAL A 388 -23.70 4.79 11.23
C VAL A 388 -23.96 4.99 9.74
N GLU A 389 -25.09 4.50 9.29
CA GLU A 389 -25.60 4.69 7.95
C GLU A 389 -26.48 5.91 7.91
N ILE A 390 -26.17 6.85 7.03
CA ILE A 390 -26.94 8.08 6.80
C ILE A 390 -27.44 8.06 5.35
N VAL A 391 -28.75 8.21 5.17
CA VAL A 391 -29.41 8.16 3.85
C VAL A 391 -30.24 9.41 3.63
N GLN A 392 -30.08 10.03 2.46
CA GLN A 392 -30.91 11.13 1.97
C GLN A 392 -31.27 10.88 0.50
N GLY A 393 -32.53 10.58 0.22
CA GLY A 393 -32.95 10.20 -1.12
C GLY A 393 -32.24 8.95 -1.61
N THR A 394 -31.52 9.07 -2.72
CA THR A 394 -30.68 7.99 -3.29
C THR A 394 -29.26 7.99 -2.75
N GLN A 395 -28.86 8.99 -1.98
CA GLN A 395 -27.51 9.13 -1.45
C GLN A 395 -27.38 8.40 -0.13
N LYS A 396 -26.24 7.73 0.06
CA LYS A 396 -25.93 6.95 1.25
C LYS A 396 -24.49 7.18 1.67
N GLN A 397 -24.28 7.44 2.96
CA GLN A 397 -22.97 7.53 3.58
C GLN A 397 -22.88 6.61 4.79
N ILE A 398 -21.71 6.02 5.04
CA ILE A 398 -21.47 5.20 6.22
C ILE A 398 -20.24 5.76 6.94
N VAL A 399 -20.40 6.05 8.23
CA VAL A 399 -19.31 6.50 9.10
C VAL A 399 -19.07 5.51 10.24
N LYS A 400 -17.82 5.28 10.58
CA LYS A 400 -17.40 4.46 11.73
C LYS A 400 -17.17 5.37 12.93
N LEU A 401 -17.85 5.07 14.03
CA LEU A 401 -17.70 5.77 15.30
C LEU A 401 -17.13 4.85 16.38
N VAL A 402 -16.33 5.40 17.28
CA VAL A 402 -15.72 4.68 18.40
C VAL A 402 -16.20 5.29 19.72
N LYS A 403 -16.93 4.51 20.50
CA LYS A 403 -17.31 4.85 21.86
C LYS A 403 -16.13 4.48 22.77
N ALA A 404 -15.50 5.48 23.37
CA ALA A 404 -14.46 5.27 24.38
C ALA A 404 -15.07 4.95 25.75
N ASN A 405 -14.24 4.47 26.66
CA ASN A 405 -14.59 4.30 28.07
C ASN A 405 -14.65 5.63 28.78
#